data_214c07f7850e3234b020b4de0b72347d
#
_entry.id   214c07f7850e3234b020b4de0b72347d
#
_cell.length_a   1.000
_cell.length_b   1.000
_cell.length_c   1.000
_cell.angle_alpha   90.00
_cell.angle_beta   90.00
_cell.angle_gamma   90.00
#
_symmetry.space_group_name_H-M   'P 1'
#
loop_
_entity.id
_entity.type
_entity.pdbx_description
1 polymer ?
#
loop_
_entity_poly.entity_id
_entity_poly.type
_entity_poly.pdbx_seq_one_letter_code
_entity_poly.pdbx_strand_id
1 'polypeptide(L)'
;MTRKKIAVVGGGATGGALLWSLTRDQAQRDGYEATLFHDEPSIGGHSDTYFVKFDGAGKGTLVPDMTPGSFAIDIGVQFVCPPVYPNLYEMLKLPEFVNQNKMRLKNHPKLRIASGFKDDLNWGNFPEYQSGPRFDKCYTPKAVEAAELFQEDLRFFDLGWWMSWDIDRYLKHKDFDRQGNFFRYMLVSYLTIINGYGTDELLSMTKRDLFPIFAKIPFFQNVGPLGSFTQPGTGWDRFEYGAQRWVEGMVDFAKNKGSDVKINAHVKRVVPKAQGDLVCVEWVDAALKDDPNAPVHTALFDEVVLTTDMDVNKKLLGHAKNPFWSVQDDYVAAWNLMPGLCVIHQDTDVLAPSLRDQKEDAHFNAYYTWDNNTGGNLFNLPYNLANTFTTYLMQNIVGCPAPCYVSMYAVADHAKRPDPSKVIFEKTWKHGRWVSTHDMKNKQKLHEIQGLGHVWYAGNNCTVDSEEGALIAAIALAKRLFKFENPMDDFLSKQTFGFFEDIMFPKKSLAEHLSHDKP
;
A
#
# COMPACT_ATOMS: atom_id res chain seq x y z
N MET A 1 -28.00 15.01 -24.51
CA MET A 1 -27.85 13.58 -24.16
C MET A 1 -28.01 13.46 -22.66
N THR A 2 -28.67 12.41 -22.17
CA THR A 2 -28.76 12.15 -20.72
C THR A 2 -27.37 11.69 -20.24
N ARG A 3 -26.86 12.29 -19.16
CA ARG A 3 -25.58 11.84 -18.56
C ARG A 3 -25.71 10.43 -18.02
N LYS A 4 -24.67 9.61 -18.20
CA LYS A 4 -24.61 8.29 -17.55
C LYS A 4 -24.32 8.44 -16.08
N LYS A 5 -25.03 7.67 -15.24
CA LYS A 5 -24.86 7.64 -13.80
C LYS A 5 -23.83 6.57 -13.42
N ILE A 6 -22.79 6.99 -12.73
CA ILE A 6 -21.69 6.13 -12.31
C ILE A 6 -21.64 6.07 -10.78
N ALA A 7 -21.70 4.87 -10.20
CA ALA A 7 -21.38 4.69 -8.79
C ALA A 7 -19.92 4.27 -8.62
N VAL A 8 -19.24 4.92 -7.68
CA VAL A 8 -17.90 4.53 -7.21
C VAL A 8 -18.05 4.07 -5.77
N VAL A 9 -17.71 2.82 -5.47
CA VAL A 9 -17.84 2.24 -4.14
C VAL A 9 -16.44 2.06 -3.54
N GLY A 10 -16.14 2.85 -2.50
CA GLY A 10 -14.85 2.93 -1.82
C GLY A 10 -14.20 4.31 -1.97
N GLY A 11 -13.93 4.98 -0.85
CA GLY A 11 -13.39 6.35 -0.77
C GLY A 11 -11.88 6.41 -0.50
N GLY A 12 -11.12 5.38 -0.90
CA GLY A 12 -9.66 5.40 -0.88
C GLY A 12 -9.05 6.11 -2.09
N ALA A 13 -7.74 5.97 -2.25
CA ALA A 13 -6.97 6.58 -3.34
C ALA A 13 -7.55 6.29 -4.74
N THR A 14 -7.93 5.05 -5.01
CA THR A 14 -8.54 4.65 -6.29
C THR A 14 -9.89 5.33 -6.52
N GLY A 15 -10.77 5.34 -5.52
CA GLY A 15 -12.07 5.98 -5.63
C GLY A 15 -11.99 7.49 -5.83
N GLY A 16 -11.09 8.15 -5.09
CA GLY A 16 -10.79 9.57 -5.25
C GLY A 16 -10.25 9.91 -6.63
N ALA A 17 -9.29 9.13 -7.13
CA ALA A 17 -8.70 9.32 -8.45
C ALA A 17 -9.70 9.08 -9.59
N LEU A 18 -10.57 8.08 -9.44
CA LEU A 18 -11.62 7.82 -10.43
C LEU A 18 -12.65 8.96 -10.45
N LEU A 19 -13.09 9.42 -9.28
CA LEU A 19 -14.02 10.53 -9.17
C LEU A 19 -13.46 11.82 -9.79
N TRP A 20 -12.18 12.12 -9.50
CA TRP A 20 -11.45 13.22 -10.14
C TRP A 20 -11.42 13.06 -11.67
N SER A 21 -11.06 11.88 -12.17
CA SER A 21 -11.00 11.61 -13.61
C SER A 21 -12.34 11.83 -14.32
N LEU A 22 -13.46 11.45 -13.67
CA LEU A 22 -14.81 11.62 -14.21
C LEU A 22 -15.29 13.09 -14.21
N THR A 23 -14.58 13.97 -13.51
CA THR A 23 -15.03 15.38 -13.33
C THR A 23 -14.01 16.41 -13.77
N ARG A 24 -12.79 15.98 -14.12
CA ARG A 24 -11.70 16.90 -14.46
C ARG A 24 -12.05 17.79 -15.66
N ASP A 25 -12.44 17.20 -16.75
CA ASP A 25 -12.69 17.91 -17.99
C ASP A 25 -14.18 18.16 -18.24
N GLN A 26 -14.51 19.17 -19.04
CA GLN A 26 -15.90 19.49 -19.36
C GLN A 26 -16.60 18.32 -20.06
N ALA A 27 -15.92 17.67 -21.00
CA ALA A 27 -16.47 16.52 -21.73
C ALA A 27 -16.87 15.36 -20.79
N GLN A 28 -16.10 15.14 -19.70
CA GLN A 28 -16.42 14.16 -18.69
C GLN A 28 -17.69 14.56 -17.93
N ARG A 29 -17.78 15.81 -17.47
CA ARG A 29 -18.95 16.33 -16.74
C ARG A 29 -20.23 16.36 -17.58
N ASP A 30 -20.11 16.57 -18.88
CA ASP A 30 -21.25 16.57 -19.80
C ASP A 30 -21.74 15.14 -20.08
N GLY A 31 -20.85 14.15 -19.99
CA GLY A 31 -21.13 12.74 -20.25
C GLY A 31 -21.56 11.94 -19.04
N TYR A 32 -21.07 12.30 -17.84
CA TYR A 32 -21.19 11.46 -16.65
C TYR A 32 -21.68 12.24 -15.42
N GLU A 33 -22.41 11.51 -14.56
CA GLU A 33 -22.82 11.93 -13.22
C GLU A 33 -22.29 10.90 -12.23
N ALA A 34 -21.30 11.27 -11.43
CA ALA A 34 -20.62 10.35 -10.54
C ALA A 34 -21.08 10.53 -9.08
N THR A 35 -21.35 9.41 -8.41
CA THR A 35 -21.63 9.32 -6.97
C THR A 35 -20.59 8.40 -6.31
N LEU A 36 -19.88 8.91 -5.30
CA LEU A 36 -18.99 8.13 -4.45
C LEU A 36 -19.72 7.68 -3.19
N PHE A 37 -19.57 6.40 -2.84
CA PHE A 37 -20.04 5.81 -1.58
C PHE A 37 -18.86 5.42 -0.72
N HIS A 38 -18.86 5.84 0.55
CA HIS A 38 -17.84 5.53 1.52
C HIS A 38 -18.43 5.30 2.90
N ASP A 39 -18.01 4.25 3.58
CA ASP A 39 -18.61 3.83 4.85
C ASP A 39 -17.97 4.47 6.10
N GLU A 40 -16.83 5.13 5.96
CA GLU A 40 -16.19 5.88 7.05
C GLU A 40 -16.57 7.37 7.01
N PRO A 41 -16.37 8.11 8.13
CA PRO A 41 -16.67 9.54 8.20
C PRO A 41 -15.66 10.40 7.45
N SER A 42 -14.47 9.87 7.13
CA SER A 42 -13.40 10.56 6.42
C SER A 42 -12.93 9.75 5.20
N ILE A 43 -12.61 10.44 4.13
CA ILE A 43 -12.04 9.86 2.91
C ILE A 43 -10.56 9.58 3.13
N GLY A 44 -10.06 8.44 2.68
CA GLY A 44 -8.63 8.11 2.78
C GLY A 44 -8.32 6.65 2.45
N GLY A 45 -9.05 5.72 3.06
CA GLY A 45 -8.76 4.29 2.94
C GLY A 45 -7.38 3.95 3.55
N HIS A 46 -6.51 3.31 2.79
CA HIS A 46 -5.15 2.99 3.26
C HIS A 46 -4.21 4.21 3.34
N SER A 47 -4.63 5.37 2.86
CA SER A 47 -3.90 6.65 3.06
C SER A 47 -4.28 7.34 4.37
N ASP A 48 -4.91 6.66 5.31
CA ASP A 48 -5.41 7.26 6.55
C ASP A 48 -4.32 7.98 7.36
N THR A 49 -4.66 9.17 7.81
CA THR A 49 -3.83 10.03 8.66
C THR A 49 -4.58 10.38 9.92
N TYR A 50 -3.93 10.25 11.05
CA TYR A 50 -4.45 10.67 12.36
C TYR A 50 -3.66 11.86 12.89
N PHE A 51 -4.33 12.77 13.57
CA PHE A 51 -3.67 13.94 14.14
C PHE A 51 -3.50 13.75 15.64
N VAL A 52 -2.25 13.86 16.09
CA VAL A 52 -1.89 13.71 17.50
C VAL A 52 -1.38 15.03 18.03
N LYS A 53 -1.91 15.46 19.17
CA LYS A 53 -1.46 16.63 19.92
C LYS A 53 -0.89 16.19 21.25
N PHE A 54 0.23 16.78 21.64
CA PHE A 54 0.91 16.49 22.90
C PHE A 54 0.62 17.58 23.93
N ASP A 55 0.36 17.17 25.16
CA ASP A 55 0.26 18.09 26.30
C ASP A 55 1.64 18.49 26.87
N GLY A 56 1.65 19.33 27.88
CA GLY A 56 2.90 19.79 28.53
C GLY A 56 3.67 18.67 29.26
N ALA A 57 3.05 17.53 29.52
CA ALA A 57 3.69 16.35 30.09
C ALA A 57 4.15 15.34 28.98
N GLY A 58 3.93 15.67 27.73
CA GLY A 58 4.30 14.82 26.58
C GLY A 58 3.30 13.70 26.27
N LYS A 59 2.11 13.70 26.87
CA LYS A 59 1.07 12.71 26.58
C LYS A 59 0.35 13.07 25.27
N GLY A 60 0.38 12.14 24.32
CA GLY A 60 -0.30 12.26 23.03
C GLY A 60 -1.80 11.92 23.13
N THR A 61 -2.62 12.72 22.44
CA THR A 61 -4.06 12.47 22.30
C THR A 61 -4.50 12.75 20.87
N LEU A 62 -5.50 12.02 20.38
CA LEU A 62 -6.09 12.28 19.07
C LEU A 62 -6.84 13.61 19.07
N VAL A 63 -6.71 14.33 17.97
CA VAL A 63 -7.55 15.48 17.62
C VAL A 63 -8.21 15.24 16.27
N PRO A 64 -9.41 15.78 16.01
CA PRO A 64 -10.20 15.41 14.83
C PRO A 64 -9.60 15.95 13.52
N ASP A 65 -8.75 16.96 13.56
CA ASP A 65 -8.13 17.57 12.39
C ASP A 65 -6.80 18.25 12.76
N MET A 66 -6.06 18.69 11.75
CA MET A 66 -4.82 19.45 11.92
C MET A 66 -5.09 20.76 12.67
N THR A 67 -4.50 20.89 13.84
CA THR A 67 -4.58 22.10 14.69
C THR A 67 -3.18 22.58 15.03
N PRO A 68 -2.99 23.85 15.43
CA PRO A 68 -1.68 24.31 15.87
C PRO A 68 -1.09 23.42 16.97
N GLY A 69 0.13 22.90 16.73
CA GLY A 69 0.82 21.99 17.64
C GLY A 69 0.37 20.53 17.57
N SER A 70 -0.47 20.14 16.59
CA SER A 70 -0.70 18.74 16.28
C SER A 70 0.22 18.24 15.16
N PHE A 71 0.39 16.93 15.09
CA PHE A 71 1.25 16.23 14.14
C PHE A 71 0.43 15.25 13.32
N ALA A 72 0.64 15.26 12.00
CA ALA A 72 0.03 14.29 11.08
C ALA A 72 0.79 12.96 11.18
N ILE A 73 0.09 11.93 11.60
CA ILE A 73 0.61 10.57 11.78
C ILE A 73 -0.07 9.66 10.76
N ASP A 74 0.67 9.30 9.74
CA ASP A 74 0.22 8.34 8.74
C ASP A 74 0.32 6.93 9.31
N ILE A 75 -0.72 6.13 9.11
CA ILE A 75 -0.72 4.73 9.54
C ILE A 75 -0.56 3.76 8.37
N GLY A 76 -0.60 4.23 7.14
CA GLY A 76 -0.37 3.49 5.91
C GLY A 76 0.90 3.96 5.19
N VAL A 77 0.74 4.87 4.27
CA VAL A 77 1.83 5.39 3.44
C VAL A 77 2.69 6.36 4.21
N GLN A 78 3.90 5.96 4.56
CA GLN A 78 4.84 6.79 5.33
C GLN A 78 5.71 7.66 4.41
N PHE A 79 6.15 7.10 3.29
CA PHE A 79 7.09 7.74 2.37
C PHE A 79 6.73 7.43 0.91
N VAL A 80 7.04 8.37 0.04
CA VAL A 80 6.96 8.25 -1.41
C VAL A 80 8.27 8.69 -2.05
N CYS A 81 8.58 8.21 -3.25
CA CYS A 81 9.75 8.66 -4.00
C CYS A 81 9.44 8.70 -5.51
N PRO A 82 10.01 9.66 -6.26
CA PRO A 82 9.66 9.88 -7.66
C PRO A 82 9.78 8.63 -8.56
N PRO A 83 10.83 7.79 -8.43
CA PRO A 83 10.96 6.65 -9.32
C PRO A 83 9.92 5.54 -9.13
N VAL A 84 9.35 5.44 -7.93
CA VAL A 84 8.32 4.43 -7.61
C VAL A 84 6.91 4.97 -7.81
N TYR A 85 6.73 6.29 -7.65
CA TYR A 85 5.44 6.99 -7.71
C TYR A 85 5.39 8.07 -8.80
N PRO A 86 5.82 7.81 -10.04
CA PRO A 86 5.97 8.86 -11.04
C PRO A 86 4.62 9.52 -11.41
N ASN A 87 3.52 8.76 -11.51
CA ASN A 87 2.22 9.33 -11.83
C ASN A 87 1.66 10.18 -10.68
N LEU A 88 1.88 9.76 -9.41
CA LEU A 88 1.52 10.57 -8.25
C LEU A 88 2.25 11.93 -8.27
N TYR A 89 3.56 11.93 -8.53
CA TYR A 89 4.33 13.17 -8.59
C TYR A 89 3.90 14.09 -9.74
N GLU A 90 3.61 13.55 -10.91
CA GLU A 90 3.09 14.34 -12.04
C GLU A 90 1.68 14.87 -11.75
N MET A 91 0.82 14.05 -11.10
CA MET A 91 -0.49 14.49 -10.68
C MET A 91 -0.41 15.71 -9.74
N LEU A 92 0.49 15.70 -8.78
CA LEU A 92 0.68 16.82 -7.83
C LEU A 92 1.15 18.12 -8.51
N LYS A 93 1.68 18.06 -9.74
CA LYS A 93 2.08 19.21 -10.53
C LYS A 93 0.93 19.79 -11.37
N LEU A 94 -0.19 19.09 -11.49
CA LEU A 94 -1.33 19.56 -12.27
C LEU A 94 -1.89 20.89 -11.72
N PRO A 95 -2.41 21.78 -12.58
CA PRO A 95 -2.89 23.10 -12.16
C PRO A 95 -3.91 23.06 -11.03
N GLU A 96 -4.74 22.03 -11.00
CA GLU A 96 -5.75 21.83 -9.98
C GLU A 96 -5.19 21.42 -8.61
N PHE A 97 -3.96 20.92 -8.54
CA PHE A 97 -3.35 20.40 -7.31
C PHE A 97 -2.10 21.15 -6.86
N VAL A 98 -1.31 21.71 -7.77
CA VAL A 98 0.00 22.33 -7.48
C VAL A 98 -0.04 23.42 -6.40
N ASN A 99 -1.15 24.12 -6.27
CA ASN A 99 -1.35 25.18 -5.28
C ASN A 99 -2.13 24.72 -4.04
N GLN A 100 -2.46 23.44 -3.94
CA GLN A 100 -3.14 22.90 -2.77
C GLN A 100 -2.11 22.59 -1.68
N ASN A 101 -1.89 23.51 -0.74
CA ASN A 101 -0.94 23.34 0.37
C ASN A 101 -1.14 22.03 1.14
N LYS A 102 -2.38 21.54 1.24
CA LYS A 102 -2.71 20.29 1.93
C LYS A 102 -2.04 19.05 1.28
N MET A 103 -1.77 19.09 -0.03
CA MET A 103 -1.20 17.98 -0.79
C MET A 103 0.33 18.09 -0.94
N ARG A 104 0.95 19.04 -0.27
CA ARG A 104 2.39 19.31 -0.41
C ARG A 104 3.24 18.16 0.11
N LEU A 105 4.21 17.76 -0.70
CA LEU A 105 5.28 16.87 -0.28
C LEU A 105 6.39 17.66 0.43
N LYS A 106 6.95 17.03 1.46
CA LYS A 106 8.12 17.51 2.20
C LYS A 106 9.23 16.50 2.05
N ASN A 107 10.38 16.96 1.57
CA ASN A 107 11.56 16.10 1.46
C ASN A 107 12.00 15.59 2.84
N HIS A 108 12.24 14.27 2.89
CA HIS A 108 12.87 13.63 4.04
C HIS A 108 14.34 13.40 3.69
N PRO A 109 15.27 14.13 4.31
CA PRO A 109 16.65 14.20 3.81
C PRO A 109 17.39 12.88 3.86
N LYS A 110 17.06 12.03 4.84
CA LYS A 110 17.71 10.73 5.03
C LYS A 110 16.75 9.73 5.66
N LEU A 111 16.45 8.67 4.96
CA LEU A 111 15.68 7.55 5.52
C LEU A 111 16.65 6.55 6.16
N ARG A 112 16.69 6.54 7.49
CA ARG A 112 17.51 5.64 8.30
C ARG A 112 16.65 4.47 8.78
N ILE A 113 17.06 3.27 8.43
CA ILE A 113 16.37 2.03 8.73
C ILE A 113 17.28 1.12 9.53
N ALA A 114 16.71 0.44 10.52
CA ALA A 114 17.43 -0.54 11.32
C ALA A 114 16.59 -1.78 11.55
N SER A 115 17.23 -2.88 11.89
CA SER A 115 16.54 -4.09 12.31
C SER A 115 17.33 -4.83 13.39
N GLY A 116 16.62 -5.62 14.17
CA GLY A 116 17.23 -6.41 15.23
C GLY A 116 16.27 -7.37 15.89
N PHE A 117 16.85 -8.22 16.74
CA PHE A 117 16.09 -9.08 17.61
C PHE A 117 15.64 -8.32 18.86
N LYS A 118 14.71 -8.91 19.58
CA LYS A 118 14.08 -8.38 20.79
C LYS A 118 14.98 -7.52 21.67
N ASP A 119 16.20 -7.96 21.89
CA ASP A 119 17.12 -7.40 22.87
C ASP A 119 18.37 -6.78 22.23
N ASP A 120 18.52 -6.83 20.92
CA ASP A 120 19.73 -6.36 20.25
C ASP A 120 19.50 -5.84 18.83
N LEU A 121 20.15 -4.72 18.51
CA LEU A 121 20.23 -4.18 17.17
C LEU A 121 21.24 -4.97 16.35
N ASN A 122 20.85 -5.48 15.20
CA ASN A 122 21.71 -6.32 14.37
C ASN A 122 22.15 -5.66 13.08
N TRP A 123 21.40 -4.69 12.60
CA TRP A 123 21.70 -4.03 11.34
C TRP A 123 21.08 -2.61 11.27
N GLY A 124 21.77 -1.71 10.56
CA GLY A 124 21.25 -0.40 10.19
C GLY A 124 21.92 0.11 8.91
N ASN A 125 21.19 0.88 8.11
CA ASN A 125 21.68 1.43 6.85
C ASN A 125 22.46 2.75 7.01
N PHE A 126 23.17 2.93 8.09
CA PHE A 126 23.99 4.13 8.36
C PHE A 126 25.31 3.79 9.05
N PRO A 127 26.37 4.62 8.83
CA PRO A 127 27.75 4.25 9.16
C PRO A 127 27.99 3.83 10.61
N GLU A 128 27.28 4.45 11.56
CA GLU A 128 27.43 4.21 12.99
C GLU A 128 27.08 2.77 13.38
N TYR A 129 26.32 2.07 12.54
CA TYR A 129 25.86 0.70 12.76
C TYR A 129 26.48 -0.33 11.78
N GLN A 130 27.63 -0.01 11.20
CA GLN A 130 28.28 -0.87 10.21
C GLN A 130 29.63 -1.42 10.69
N SER A 131 30.16 -0.97 11.81
CA SER A 131 31.47 -1.39 12.31
C SER A 131 31.43 -1.73 13.81
N GLY A 132 32.31 -2.62 14.19
CA GLY A 132 32.48 -3.09 15.56
C GLY A 132 31.93 -4.50 15.81
N PRO A 133 32.30 -5.14 16.91
CA PRO A 133 32.03 -6.56 17.16
C PRO A 133 30.55 -6.98 17.05
N ARG A 134 29.66 -6.03 17.24
CA ARG A 134 28.21 -6.22 17.16
C ARG A 134 27.74 -6.41 15.74
N PHE A 135 28.33 -5.67 14.79
CA PHE A 135 27.91 -5.62 13.39
C PHE A 135 28.80 -6.45 12.47
N ASP A 136 29.97 -6.86 12.91
CA ASP A 136 30.89 -7.69 12.12
C ASP A 136 30.26 -9.02 11.67
N LYS A 137 29.24 -9.48 12.41
CA LYS A 137 28.44 -10.67 12.04
C LYS A 137 27.54 -10.41 10.83
N CYS A 138 27.19 -9.17 10.56
CA CYS A 138 26.24 -8.76 9.53
C CYS A 138 26.94 -8.41 8.23
N TYR A 139 28.08 -7.72 8.31
CA TYR A 139 28.86 -7.23 7.18
C TYR A 139 30.02 -8.18 6.85
N THR A 140 29.72 -9.46 6.72
CA THR A 140 30.70 -10.46 6.30
C THR A 140 31.04 -10.34 4.82
N PRO A 141 32.22 -10.81 4.36
CA PRO A 141 32.53 -10.88 2.93
C PRO A 141 31.45 -11.58 2.10
N LYS A 142 30.81 -12.61 2.66
CA LYS A 142 29.71 -13.32 2.01
C LYS A 142 28.44 -12.48 1.90
N ALA A 143 28.15 -11.64 2.89
CA ALA A 143 27.01 -10.72 2.81
C ALA A 143 27.24 -9.64 1.73
N VAL A 144 28.49 -9.20 1.57
CA VAL A 144 28.90 -8.28 0.48
C VAL A 144 28.67 -8.94 -0.88
N GLU A 145 29.20 -10.15 -1.07
CA GLU A 145 29.05 -10.93 -2.30
C GLU A 145 27.56 -11.17 -2.63
N ALA A 146 26.76 -11.53 -1.64
CA ALA A 146 25.31 -11.72 -1.83
C ALA A 146 24.59 -10.42 -2.24
N ALA A 147 24.98 -9.29 -1.67
CA ALA A 147 24.45 -7.98 -2.05
C ALA A 147 24.82 -7.59 -3.48
N GLU A 148 26.05 -7.88 -3.90
CA GLU A 148 26.52 -7.68 -5.28
C GLU A 148 25.70 -8.51 -6.28
N LEU A 149 25.54 -9.79 -6.00
CA LEU A 149 24.75 -10.71 -6.83
C LEU A 149 23.28 -10.26 -6.89
N PHE A 150 22.72 -9.80 -5.78
CA PHE A 150 21.36 -9.28 -5.77
C PHE A 150 21.20 -8.02 -6.61
N GLN A 151 22.15 -7.09 -6.54
CA GLN A 151 22.15 -5.88 -7.37
C GLN A 151 22.31 -6.20 -8.86
N GLU A 152 23.16 -7.16 -9.20
CA GLU A 152 23.30 -7.64 -10.56
C GLU A 152 21.99 -8.23 -11.08
N ASP A 153 21.36 -9.09 -10.30
CA ASP A 153 20.06 -9.67 -10.64
C ASP A 153 18.96 -8.61 -10.78
N LEU A 154 19.00 -7.52 -10.00
CA LEU A 154 18.07 -6.39 -10.17
C LEU A 154 18.28 -5.63 -11.48
N ARG A 155 19.53 -5.49 -11.96
CA ARG A 155 19.83 -4.83 -13.23
C ARG A 155 19.34 -5.63 -14.43
N PHE A 156 19.33 -6.96 -14.30
CA PHE A 156 18.93 -7.90 -15.35
C PHE A 156 17.58 -8.55 -15.09
N PHE A 157 16.69 -7.90 -14.36
CA PHE A 157 15.40 -8.49 -13.96
C PHE A 157 14.50 -8.88 -15.15
N ASP A 158 14.74 -8.30 -16.32
CA ASP A 158 13.95 -8.53 -17.54
C ASP A 158 14.33 -9.82 -18.27
N LEU A 159 15.35 -10.52 -17.83
CA LEU A 159 15.91 -11.67 -18.52
C LEU A 159 15.67 -12.95 -17.74
N GLY A 160 14.56 -13.65 -18.04
CA GLY A 160 14.51 -15.06 -17.71
C GLY A 160 13.23 -15.65 -17.11
N TRP A 161 13.06 -16.95 -17.35
CA TRP A 161 11.99 -17.83 -16.87
C TRP A 161 11.84 -17.88 -15.34
N TRP A 162 12.90 -17.58 -14.60
CA TRP A 162 12.95 -17.54 -13.15
C TRP A 162 12.28 -16.29 -12.51
N MET A 163 11.78 -15.38 -13.31
CA MET A 163 10.98 -14.25 -12.83
C MET A 163 9.66 -14.67 -12.17
N SER A 164 9.17 -15.87 -12.46
CA SER A 164 7.99 -16.46 -11.80
C SER A 164 8.28 -17.10 -10.45
N TRP A 165 9.55 -17.18 -10.03
CA TRP A 165 9.90 -17.71 -8.73
C TRP A 165 9.48 -16.73 -7.64
N ASP A 166 9.00 -17.28 -6.51
CA ASP A 166 8.85 -16.50 -5.29
C ASP A 166 10.23 -16.12 -4.71
N ILE A 167 10.23 -15.10 -3.88
CA ILE A 167 11.46 -14.57 -3.28
C ILE A 167 12.15 -15.63 -2.41
N ASP A 168 11.39 -16.43 -1.66
CA ASP A 168 11.97 -17.49 -0.82
C ASP A 168 12.74 -18.52 -1.66
N ARG A 169 12.15 -18.99 -2.78
CA ARG A 169 12.81 -19.89 -3.72
C ARG A 169 14.06 -19.26 -4.35
N TYR A 170 13.97 -17.97 -4.70
CA TYR A 170 15.10 -17.23 -5.25
C TYR A 170 16.25 -17.14 -4.25
N LEU A 171 15.98 -16.73 -3.01
CA LEU A 171 16.99 -16.62 -1.96
C LEU A 171 17.66 -17.98 -1.66
N LYS A 172 16.86 -19.06 -1.64
CA LYS A 172 17.37 -20.43 -1.48
C LYS A 172 18.25 -20.87 -2.66
N HIS A 173 17.82 -20.58 -3.88
CA HIS A 173 18.60 -20.96 -5.09
C HIS A 173 19.95 -20.24 -5.18
N LYS A 174 19.97 -18.95 -4.82
CA LYS A 174 21.22 -18.16 -4.79
C LYS A 174 22.08 -18.46 -3.55
N ASP A 175 21.62 -19.37 -2.71
CA ASP A 175 22.35 -19.79 -1.50
C ASP A 175 22.66 -18.66 -0.51
N PHE A 176 21.84 -17.61 -0.54
CA PHE A 176 21.95 -16.49 0.41
C PHE A 176 21.73 -16.91 1.86
N ASP A 177 21.24 -18.12 2.08
CA ASP A 177 20.95 -18.70 3.40
C ASP A 177 22.09 -19.52 3.99
N ARG A 178 23.04 -19.98 3.19
CA ARG A 178 24.10 -20.88 3.67
C ARG A 178 25.04 -20.18 4.63
N GLN A 179 25.35 -20.86 5.70
CA GLN A 179 26.42 -20.54 6.66
C GLN A 179 26.22 -19.21 7.42
N GLY A 180 24.99 -18.88 7.80
CA GLY A 180 24.75 -17.67 8.57
C GLY A 180 24.85 -16.40 7.76
N ASN A 181 24.51 -16.44 6.48
CA ASN A 181 24.52 -15.28 5.62
C ASN A 181 23.45 -14.28 6.09
N PHE A 182 23.88 -13.18 6.63
CA PHE A 182 23.04 -12.13 7.18
C PHE A 182 22.32 -11.31 6.12
N PHE A 183 22.69 -11.45 4.85
CA PHE A 183 22.10 -10.69 3.74
C PHE A 183 20.59 -10.88 3.66
N ARG A 184 20.10 -12.10 3.89
CA ARG A 184 18.67 -12.39 3.94
C ARG A 184 17.94 -11.52 4.97
N TYR A 185 18.51 -11.37 6.16
CA TYR A 185 17.91 -10.52 7.20
C TYR A 185 17.88 -9.06 6.82
N MET A 186 18.98 -8.55 6.31
CA MET A 186 19.05 -7.17 5.84
C MET A 186 18.01 -6.93 4.74
N LEU A 187 17.98 -7.81 3.75
CA LEU A 187 17.07 -7.70 2.61
C LEU A 187 15.61 -7.78 3.07
N VAL A 188 15.24 -8.81 3.80
CA VAL A 188 13.86 -9.01 4.25
C VAL A 188 13.40 -7.86 5.16
N SER A 189 14.22 -7.43 6.11
CA SER A 189 13.90 -6.30 6.99
C SER A 189 13.69 -5.02 6.18
N TYR A 190 14.59 -4.74 5.25
CA TYR A 190 14.53 -3.57 4.41
C TYR A 190 13.26 -3.55 3.55
N LEU A 191 12.97 -4.67 2.88
CA LEU A 191 11.82 -4.80 2.01
C LEU A 191 10.50 -4.71 2.80
N THR A 192 10.46 -5.30 3.98
CA THR A 192 9.28 -5.27 4.86
C THR A 192 9.00 -3.85 5.35
N ILE A 193 10.02 -3.10 5.78
CA ILE A 193 9.87 -1.72 6.22
C ILE A 193 9.35 -0.83 5.07
N ILE A 194 9.90 -0.98 3.87
CA ILE A 194 9.53 -0.12 2.74
C ILE A 194 8.12 -0.42 2.24
N ASN A 195 7.70 -1.69 2.23
CA ASN A 195 6.41 -2.09 1.67
C ASN A 195 5.31 -2.25 2.72
N GLY A 196 5.64 -2.27 4.02
CA GLY A 196 4.66 -2.53 5.08
C GLY A 196 4.13 -3.97 5.10
N TYR A 197 4.77 -4.92 4.40
CA TYR A 197 4.37 -6.32 4.33
C TYR A 197 4.90 -7.13 5.51
N GLY A 198 4.24 -8.25 5.79
CA GLY A 198 4.82 -9.29 6.64
C GLY A 198 5.92 -10.08 5.93
N THR A 199 6.79 -10.71 6.70
CA THR A 199 7.91 -11.50 6.15
C THR A 199 7.45 -12.60 5.20
N ASP A 200 6.43 -13.38 5.59
CA ASP A 200 5.94 -14.50 4.76
C ASP A 200 5.33 -14.04 3.45
N GLU A 201 4.69 -12.86 3.46
CA GLU A 201 4.17 -12.28 2.24
C GLU A 201 5.27 -11.88 1.29
N LEU A 202 6.23 -11.13 1.81
CA LEU A 202 7.38 -10.72 1.01
C LEU A 202 8.07 -11.93 0.38
N LEU A 203 8.27 -12.99 1.15
CA LEU A 203 8.94 -14.20 0.68
C LEU A 203 8.11 -14.97 -0.36
N SER A 204 6.79 -14.86 -0.32
CA SER A 204 5.88 -15.48 -1.28
C SER A 204 5.62 -14.63 -2.53
N MET A 205 5.99 -13.35 -2.52
CA MET A 205 5.92 -12.50 -3.72
C MET A 205 6.84 -13.03 -4.82
N THR A 206 6.44 -12.83 -6.08
CA THR A 206 7.29 -13.20 -7.20
C THR A 206 8.38 -12.15 -7.44
N LYS A 207 9.50 -12.55 -7.98
CA LYS A 207 10.54 -11.63 -8.43
C LYS A 207 9.99 -10.62 -9.43
N ARG A 208 9.09 -11.05 -10.31
CA ARG A 208 8.44 -10.21 -11.31
C ARG A 208 7.68 -9.04 -10.68
N ASP A 209 7.08 -9.27 -9.53
CA ASP A 209 6.30 -8.23 -8.84
C ASP A 209 7.20 -7.29 -8.04
N LEU A 210 8.24 -7.84 -7.43
CA LEU A 210 9.09 -7.12 -6.49
C LEU A 210 10.25 -6.39 -7.18
N PHE A 211 10.97 -7.05 -8.09
CA PHE A 211 12.20 -6.52 -8.68
C PHE A 211 12.01 -5.23 -9.49
N PRO A 212 10.95 -5.05 -10.29
CA PRO A 212 10.73 -3.78 -11.00
C PRO A 212 10.58 -2.58 -10.07
N ILE A 213 9.96 -2.80 -8.90
CA ILE A 213 9.81 -1.76 -7.88
C ILE A 213 11.19 -1.42 -7.30
N PHE A 214 11.96 -2.43 -6.89
CA PHE A 214 13.27 -2.23 -6.27
C PHE A 214 14.33 -1.70 -7.24
N ALA A 215 14.32 -2.16 -8.48
CA ALA A 215 15.22 -1.64 -9.50
C ALA A 215 15.06 -0.12 -9.74
N LYS A 216 13.86 0.42 -9.47
CA LYS A 216 13.57 1.85 -9.60
C LYS A 216 13.86 2.66 -8.33
N ILE A 217 13.99 2.04 -7.18
CA ILE A 217 14.28 2.75 -5.95
C ILE A 217 15.71 3.31 -6.02
N PRO A 218 15.93 4.62 -5.79
CA PRO A 218 17.24 5.27 -5.91
C PRO A 218 18.34 4.61 -5.09
N PHE A 219 17.99 3.91 -4.05
CA PHE A 219 18.89 3.16 -3.19
C PHE A 219 19.71 2.11 -3.92
N PHE A 220 19.12 1.44 -4.92
CA PHE A 220 19.76 0.33 -5.60
C PHE A 220 20.53 0.77 -6.84
N GLN A 221 20.36 2.02 -7.30
CA GLN A 221 20.91 2.46 -8.57
C GLN A 221 22.31 3.09 -8.48
N ASN A 222 22.67 3.73 -7.35
CA ASN A 222 23.78 4.69 -7.35
C ASN A 222 24.86 4.44 -6.30
N VAL A 223 24.82 3.34 -5.59
CA VAL A 223 25.74 3.12 -4.47
C VAL A 223 26.31 1.72 -4.61
N GLY A 224 27.61 1.57 -4.45
CA GLY A 224 28.30 0.29 -4.61
C GLY A 224 27.63 -0.90 -3.89
N PRO A 225 28.19 -2.09 -3.93
CA PRO A 225 27.50 -3.35 -3.64
C PRO A 225 26.66 -3.42 -2.36
N LEU A 226 27.07 -2.68 -1.32
CA LEU A 226 26.32 -2.56 -0.07
C LEU A 226 25.63 -1.20 0.11
N GLY A 227 25.66 -0.33 -0.89
CA GLY A 227 25.29 1.05 -0.71
C GLY A 227 23.89 1.28 -0.14
N SER A 228 22.89 0.53 -0.62
CA SER A 228 21.51 0.62 -0.13
C SER A 228 21.36 0.12 1.29
N PHE A 229 22.25 -0.77 1.72
CA PHE A 229 22.23 -1.37 3.05
C PHE A 229 23.18 -0.68 4.03
N THR A 230 24.03 0.23 3.53
CA THR A 230 25.09 0.88 4.31
C THR A 230 24.96 2.39 4.38
N GLN A 231 24.05 3.00 3.63
CA GLN A 231 23.88 4.44 3.61
C GLN A 231 22.41 4.84 3.79
N PRO A 232 22.14 5.92 4.53
CA PRO A 232 20.78 6.46 4.65
C PRO A 232 20.21 6.78 3.29
N GLY A 233 18.99 6.36 3.05
CA GLY A 233 18.29 6.62 1.80
C GLY A 233 18.03 8.11 1.58
N THR A 234 18.22 8.56 0.34
CA THR A 234 17.90 9.93 -0.09
C THR A 234 16.82 9.90 -1.17
N GLY A 235 16.19 11.05 -1.42
CA GLY A 235 15.13 11.15 -2.44
C GLY A 235 13.77 10.60 -2.00
N TRP A 236 13.54 10.50 -0.70
CA TRP A 236 12.25 10.19 -0.11
C TRP A 236 11.54 11.46 0.31
N ASP A 237 10.24 11.50 0.02
CA ASP A 237 9.33 12.56 0.44
C ASP A 237 8.20 11.96 1.30
N ARG A 238 7.55 12.81 2.06
CA ARG A 238 6.31 12.50 2.77
C ARG A 238 5.28 13.59 2.55
N PHE A 239 4.02 13.27 2.69
CA PHE A 239 2.97 14.29 2.73
C PHE A 239 3.10 15.10 4.02
N GLU A 240 3.28 16.42 3.91
CA GLU A 240 3.52 17.28 5.05
C GLU A 240 2.35 17.31 6.05
N TYR A 241 1.13 17.21 5.52
CA TYR A 241 -0.11 17.24 6.29
C TYR A 241 -0.81 15.88 6.35
N GLY A 242 -0.09 14.80 6.00
CA GLY A 242 -0.58 13.43 5.98
C GLY A 242 -1.04 12.96 4.60
N ALA A 243 -0.88 11.66 4.37
CA ALA A 243 -1.18 11.03 3.09
C ALA A 243 -2.68 11.12 2.73
N GLN A 244 -3.58 11.12 3.69
CA GLN A 244 -5.02 11.26 3.46
C GLN A 244 -5.37 12.52 2.64
N ARG A 245 -4.59 13.60 2.80
CA ARG A 245 -4.88 14.91 2.18
C ARG A 245 -4.83 14.91 0.65
N TRP A 246 -4.02 14.04 0.05
CA TRP A 246 -4.01 13.96 -1.40
C TRP A 246 -5.28 13.28 -1.95
N VAL A 247 -5.82 12.29 -1.23
CA VAL A 247 -7.09 11.65 -1.57
C VAL A 247 -8.26 12.64 -1.39
N GLU A 248 -8.27 13.35 -0.26
CA GLU A 248 -9.27 14.39 -0.01
C GLU A 248 -9.21 15.50 -1.08
N GLY A 249 -8.01 15.89 -1.51
CA GLY A 249 -7.84 16.90 -2.56
C GLY A 249 -8.49 16.52 -3.89
N MET A 250 -8.40 15.25 -4.29
CA MET A 250 -9.09 14.74 -5.47
C MET A 250 -10.61 14.75 -5.32
N VAL A 251 -11.10 14.29 -4.16
CA VAL A 251 -12.54 14.23 -3.87
C VAL A 251 -13.13 15.64 -3.74
N ASP A 252 -12.44 16.56 -3.06
CA ASP A 252 -12.86 17.95 -2.94
C ASP A 252 -12.93 18.65 -4.31
N PHE A 253 -11.95 18.41 -5.19
CA PHE A 253 -12.01 18.88 -6.57
C PHE A 253 -13.28 18.38 -7.26
N ALA A 254 -13.58 17.09 -7.17
CA ALA A 254 -14.73 16.49 -7.82
C ALA A 254 -16.06 17.01 -7.25
N LYS A 255 -16.16 17.17 -5.93
CA LYS A 255 -17.33 17.79 -5.26
C LYS A 255 -17.57 19.20 -5.76
N ASN A 256 -16.52 20.01 -5.87
CA ASN A 256 -16.60 21.38 -6.40
C ASN A 256 -17.01 21.43 -7.87
N LYS A 257 -16.91 20.29 -8.59
CA LYS A 257 -17.37 20.12 -9.98
C LYS A 257 -18.75 19.46 -10.10
N GLY A 258 -19.41 19.17 -8.97
CA GLY A 258 -20.80 18.69 -8.92
C GLY A 258 -20.97 17.19 -8.72
N SER A 259 -19.91 16.45 -8.35
CA SER A 259 -20.06 15.04 -7.92
C SER A 259 -20.77 14.92 -6.59
N ASP A 260 -21.59 13.89 -6.45
CA ASP A 260 -22.19 13.51 -5.17
C ASP A 260 -21.19 12.62 -4.38
N VAL A 261 -21.02 12.92 -3.09
CA VAL A 261 -20.14 12.15 -2.19
C VAL A 261 -20.89 11.80 -0.93
N LYS A 262 -21.16 10.53 -0.75
CA LYS A 262 -21.88 9.95 0.38
C LYS A 262 -20.87 9.29 1.32
N ILE A 263 -20.42 10.02 2.33
CA ILE A 263 -19.69 9.47 3.49
C ILE A 263 -20.66 8.86 4.48
N ASN A 264 -20.20 8.01 5.38
CA ASN A 264 -21.03 7.23 6.31
C ASN A 264 -22.13 6.42 5.57
N ALA A 265 -21.88 6.02 4.34
CA ALA A 265 -22.81 5.27 3.51
C ALA A 265 -22.28 3.84 3.30
N HIS A 266 -22.70 2.92 4.16
CA HIS A 266 -22.30 1.52 4.09
C HIS A 266 -23.10 0.80 3.00
N VAL A 267 -22.44 0.52 1.86
CA VAL A 267 -23.02 -0.27 0.78
C VAL A 267 -23.16 -1.71 1.24
N LYS A 268 -24.39 -2.22 1.23
CA LYS A 268 -24.70 -3.62 1.61
C LYS A 268 -24.71 -4.56 0.43
N ARG A 269 -25.08 -4.04 -0.75
CA ARG A 269 -25.27 -4.89 -1.92
C ARG A 269 -25.16 -4.10 -3.22
N VAL A 270 -24.59 -4.74 -4.21
CA VAL A 270 -24.58 -4.30 -5.62
C VAL A 270 -25.32 -5.37 -6.44
N VAL A 271 -26.39 -4.99 -7.11
CA VAL A 271 -27.28 -5.90 -7.84
C VAL A 271 -27.20 -5.58 -9.34
N PRO A 272 -26.40 -6.32 -10.12
CA PRO A 272 -26.35 -6.18 -11.57
C PRO A 272 -27.70 -6.52 -12.22
N LYS A 273 -28.04 -5.82 -13.29
CA LYS A 273 -29.30 -6.01 -14.04
C LYS A 273 -30.54 -5.95 -13.16
N ALA A 274 -30.54 -5.10 -12.15
CA ALA A 274 -31.68 -4.94 -11.24
C ALA A 274 -32.94 -4.44 -11.97
N GLN A 275 -32.75 -3.57 -12.99
CA GLN A 275 -33.80 -3.07 -13.85
C GLN A 275 -33.24 -2.86 -15.26
N GLY A 276 -33.53 -3.80 -16.17
CA GLY A 276 -32.91 -3.82 -17.50
C GLY A 276 -31.40 -4.02 -17.38
N ASP A 277 -30.60 -3.11 -17.96
CA ASP A 277 -29.13 -3.13 -17.86
C ASP A 277 -28.58 -2.30 -16.71
N LEU A 278 -29.46 -1.67 -15.88
CA LEU A 278 -29.02 -0.84 -14.74
C LEU A 278 -28.60 -1.70 -13.55
N VAL A 279 -27.63 -1.18 -12.80
CA VAL A 279 -27.12 -1.77 -11.56
C VAL A 279 -27.73 -1.03 -10.38
N CYS A 280 -28.30 -1.75 -9.42
CA CYS A 280 -28.80 -1.18 -8.17
C CYS A 280 -27.72 -1.21 -7.09
N VAL A 281 -27.44 -0.08 -6.46
CA VAL A 281 -26.64 0.02 -5.24
C VAL A 281 -27.60 0.17 -4.05
N GLU A 282 -27.49 -0.74 -3.07
CA GLU A 282 -28.25 -0.72 -1.82
C GLU A 282 -27.30 -0.34 -0.67
N TRP A 283 -27.63 0.69 0.12
CA TRP A 283 -26.79 1.13 1.25
C TRP A 283 -27.63 1.55 2.46
N VAL A 284 -26.98 1.61 3.61
CA VAL A 284 -27.53 2.11 4.88
C VAL A 284 -26.57 3.15 5.46
N ASP A 285 -27.03 3.91 6.45
CA ASP A 285 -26.13 4.69 7.30
C ASP A 285 -25.11 3.77 7.97
N ALA A 286 -23.82 4.11 7.93
CA ALA A 286 -22.76 3.28 8.48
C ALA A 286 -22.90 3.03 9.99
N ALA A 287 -23.50 3.97 10.73
CA ALA A 287 -23.84 3.79 12.15
C ALA A 287 -24.87 2.67 12.39
N LEU A 288 -25.65 2.33 11.36
CA LEU A 288 -26.70 1.30 11.41
C LEU A 288 -26.33 0.03 10.62
N LYS A 289 -25.09 -0.13 10.22
CA LYS A 289 -24.66 -1.23 9.33
C LYS A 289 -24.98 -2.63 9.87
N ASP A 290 -24.98 -2.80 11.19
CA ASP A 290 -25.22 -4.06 11.89
C ASP A 290 -26.70 -4.22 12.35
N ASP A 291 -27.53 -3.20 12.16
CA ASP A 291 -28.96 -3.27 12.46
C ASP A 291 -29.72 -3.92 11.29
N PRO A 292 -30.38 -5.09 11.50
CA PRO A 292 -31.15 -5.75 10.46
C PRO A 292 -32.39 -4.95 10.00
N ASN A 293 -32.83 -4.00 10.80
CA ASN A 293 -34.00 -3.14 10.53
C ASN A 293 -33.60 -1.76 9.97
N ALA A 294 -32.30 -1.51 9.73
CA ALA A 294 -31.84 -0.24 9.19
C ALA A 294 -32.56 0.11 7.88
N PRO A 295 -32.99 1.36 7.70
CA PRO A 295 -33.59 1.81 6.45
C PRO A 295 -32.59 1.63 5.30
N VAL A 296 -32.96 0.85 4.28
CA VAL A 296 -32.15 0.61 3.10
C VAL A 296 -32.47 1.65 2.05
N HIS A 297 -31.47 2.42 1.64
CA HIS A 297 -31.54 3.31 0.50
C HIS A 297 -31.15 2.55 -0.78
N THR A 298 -31.70 2.96 -1.91
CA THR A 298 -31.42 2.35 -3.21
C THR A 298 -31.25 3.41 -4.29
N ALA A 299 -30.34 3.20 -5.23
CA ALA A 299 -30.25 3.98 -6.45
C ALA A 299 -29.80 3.13 -7.63
N LEU A 300 -30.16 3.55 -8.84
CA LEU A 300 -29.84 2.88 -10.10
C LEU A 300 -28.75 3.65 -10.84
N PHE A 301 -27.78 2.91 -11.38
CA PHE A 301 -26.62 3.42 -12.09
C PHE A 301 -26.43 2.67 -13.41
N ASP A 302 -25.87 3.37 -14.40
CA ASP A 302 -25.48 2.76 -15.68
C ASP A 302 -24.24 1.88 -15.50
N GLU A 303 -23.29 2.30 -14.64
CA GLU A 303 -22.06 1.56 -14.34
C GLU A 303 -21.76 1.67 -12.84
N VAL A 304 -21.21 0.61 -12.26
CA VAL A 304 -20.70 0.59 -10.88
C VAL A 304 -19.24 0.19 -10.88
N VAL A 305 -18.40 0.95 -10.22
CA VAL A 305 -16.97 0.64 -10.03
C VAL A 305 -16.70 0.33 -8.57
N LEU A 306 -16.22 -0.87 -8.31
CA LEU A 306 -15.79 -1.33 -6.99
C LEU A 306 -14.30 -1.01 -6.82
N THR A 307 -13.99 -0.16 -5.86
CA THR A 307 -12.62 0.25 -5.50
C THR A 307 -12.27 -0.18 -4.08
N THR A 308 -13.03 -1.12 -3.54
CA THR A 308 -12.87 -1.73 -2.22
C THR A 308 -12.05 -3.02 -2.30
N ASP A 309 -11.65 -3.53 -1.14
CA ASP A 309 -10.95 -4.80 -1.04
C ASP A 309 -11.81 -5.98 -1.52
N MET A 310 -11.19 -7.07 -1.94
CA MET A 310 -11.87 -8.19 -2.55
C MET A 310 -12.82 -8.94 -1.60
N ASP A 311 -12.55 -8.96 -0.30
CA ASP A 311 -13.49 -9.54 0.69
C ASP A 311 -14.76 -8.69 0.84
N VAL A 312 -14.63 -7.36 0.68
CA VAL A 312 -15.78 -6.45 0.62
C VAL A 312 -16.54 -6.68 -0.68
N ASN A 313 -15.83 -6.73 -1.82
CA ASN A 313 -16.45 -7.03 -3.11
C ASN A 313 -17.22 -8.36 -3.08
N LYS A 314 -16.68 -9.39 -2.41
CA LYS A 314 -17.35 -10.67 -2.20
C LYS A 314 -18.68 -10.49 -1.46
N LYS A 315 -18.72 -9.69 -0.41
CA LYS A 315 -19.94 -9.41 0.36
C LYS A 315 -20.96 -8.63 -0.47
N LEU A 316 -20.49 -7.66 -1.26
CA LEU A 316 -21.35 -6.82 -2.09
C LEU A 316 -22.02 -7.58 -3.23
N LEU A 317 -21.34 -8.59 -3.80
CA LEU A 317 -21.74 -9.31 -5.01
C LEU A 317 -22.24 -10.73 -4.73
N GLY A 318 -21.82 -11.37 -3.63
CA GLY A 318 -22.07 -12.77 -3.29
C GLY A 318 -23.48 -13.04 -2.79
N HIS A 319 -24.47 -12.80 -3.62
CA HIS A 319 -25.89 -13.00 -3.26
C HIS A 319 -26.73 -13.51 -4.45
N ALA A 320 -27.86 -14.15 -4.15
CA ALA A 320 -28.72 -14.80 -5.15
C ALA A 320 -29.32 -13.85 -6.21
N LYS A 321 -29.34 -12.54 -5.96
CA LYS A 321 -29.82 -11.54 -6.94
C LYS A 321 -28.76 -11.19 -8.01
N ASN A 322 -27.50 -11.64 -7.86
CA ASN A 322 -26.46 -11.42 -8.83
C ASN A 322 -26.37 -12.61 -9.80
N PRO A 323 -26.82 -12.47 -11.05
CA PRO A 323 -26.81 -13.57 -12.02
C PRO A 323 -25.40 -13.93 -12.51
N PHE A 324 -24.38 -13.10 -12.24
CA PHE A 324 -23.01 -13.29 -12.67
C PHE A 324 -22.09 -13.82 -11.58
N TRP A 325 -22.62 -14.05 -10.37
CA TRP A 325 -21.80 -14.41 -9.22
C TRP A 325 -20.93 -15.64 -9.45
N SER A 326 -21.44 -16.66 -10.10
CA SER A 326 -20.67 -17.89 -10.37
C SER A 326 -19.38 -17.67 -11.17
N VAL A 327 -19.33 -16.65 -12.04
CA VAL A 327 -18.12 -16.27 -12.80
C VAL A 327 -17.23 -15.36 -11.98
N GLN A 328 -17.82 -14.45 -11.20
CA GLN A 328 -17.09 -13.48 -10.37
C GLN A 328 -16.45 -14.11 -9.13
N ASP A 329 -17.08 -15.15 -8.55
CA ASP A 329 -16.61 -15.80 -7.32
C ASP A 329 -15.22 -16.41 -7.48
N ASP A 330 -14.94 -17.03 -8.62
CA ASP A 330 -13.63 -17.60 -8.93
C ASP A 330 -12.49 -16.58 -8.84
N TYR A 331 -12.75 -15.33 -9.23
CA TYR A 331 -11.78 -14.25 -9.12
C TYR A 331 -11.74 -13.66 -7.71
N VAL A 332 -12.90 -13.32 -7.18
CA VAL A 332 -13.03 -12.58 -5.91
C VAL A 332 -12.66 -13.45 -4.71
N ALA A 333 -13.01 -14.75 -4.73
CA ALA A 333 -12.68 -15.69 -3.65
C ALA A 333 -11.21 -16.09 -3.60
N ALA A 334 -10.48 -15.91 -4.69
CA ALA A 334 -9.08 -16.30 -4.79
C ALA A 334 -8.10 -15.35 -4.06
N TRP A 335 -8.58 -14.19 -3.60
CA TRP A 335 -7.75 -13.22 -2.89
C TRP A 335 -7.59 -13.57 -1.42
N ASN A 336 -6.37 -13.70 -1.00
CA ASN A 336 -6.00 -13.92 0.39
C ASN A 336 -5.77 -12.57 1.06
N LEU A 337 -6.70 -12.20 1.95
CA LEU A 337 -6.60 -10.96 2.72
C LEU A 337 -6.10 -11.30 4.12
N MET A 338 -5.00 -10.69 4.52
CA MET A 338 -4.47 -10.85 5.86
C MET A 338 -4.78 -9.62 6.70
N PRO A 339 -5.45 -9.78 7.85
CA PRO A 339 -5.68 -8.68 8.76
C PRO A 339 -4.37 -8.31 9.44
N GLY A 340 -3.88 -7.09 9.19
CA GLY A 340 -2.80 -6.46 9.93
C GLY A 340 -3.34 -5.54 11.01
N LEU A 341 -2.52 -5.22 12.00
CA LEU A 341 -2.82 -4.26 13.04
C LEU A 341 -1.85 -3.10 12.96
N CYS A 342 -2.37 -1.88 12.97
CA CYS A 342 -1.58 -0.66 13.09
C CYS A 342 -1.88 0.03 14.42
N VAL A 343 -0.84 0.41 15.18
CA VAL A 343 -0.98 1.01 16.50
C VAL A 343 -0.16 2.30 16.59
N ILE A 344 -0.81 3.41 16.92
CA ILE A 344 -0.13 4.66 17.33
C ILE A 344 0.03 4.61 18.84
N HIS A 345 1.25 4.70 19.35
CA HIS A 345 1.53 4.54 20.78
C HIS A 345 2.77 5.31 21.24
N GLN A 346 2.95 5.36 22.56
CA GLN A 346 4.10 5.98 23.23
C GLN A 346 4.95 4.96 24.01
N ASP A 347 4.75 3.67 23.76
CA ASP A 347 5.47 2.62 24.47
C ASP A 347 6.87 2.41 23.90
N THR A 348 7.89 2.84 24.65
CA THR A 348 9.29 2.64 24.27
C THR A 348 9.76 1.20 24.42
N ASP A 349 9.02 0.36 25.18
CA ASP A 349 9.40 -1.02 25.45
C ASP A 349 9.25 -1.94 24.23
N VAL A 350 8.58 -1.49 23.17
CA VAL A 350 8.56 -2.18 21.88
C VAL A 350 9.91 -2.16 21.17
N LEU A 351 10.78 -1.17 21.48
CA LEU A 351 12.12 -1.08 20.92
C LEU A 351 13.10 -1.96 21.69
N ALA A 352 14.14 -2.42 21.03
CA ALA A 352 15.25 -3.08 21.70
C ALA A 352 15.89 -2.16 22.76
N PRO A 353 16.34 -2.67 23.91
CA PRO A 353 16.92 -1.86 24.98
C PRO A 353 18.04 -0.92 24.51
N SER A 354 18.87 -1.41 23.61
CA SER A 354 19.96 -0.61 23.02
C SER A 354 19.50 0.59 22.18
N LEU A 355 18.24 0.65 21.82
CA LEU A 355 17.66 1.76 21.03
C LEU A 355 16.91 2.77 21.89
N ARG A 356 16.61 2.43 23.15
CA ARG A 356 15.89 3.30 24.08
C ARG A 356 16.78 4.42 24.64
N ASP A 357 18.07 4.13 24.81
CA ASP A 357 19.05 5.01 25.45
C ASP A 357 19.87 5.82 24.45
N GLN A 358 19.44 5.90 23.19
CA GLN A 358 20.23 6.55 22.15
C GLN A 358 20.31 8.05 22.34
N LYS A 359 21.56 8.56 22.30
CA LYS A 359 21.85 9.98 22.19
C LYS A 359 21.29 10.54 20.89
N GLU A 360 20.98 11.83 20.87
CA GLU A 360 20.30 12.56 19.78
C GLU A 360 20.85 12.32 18.36
N ASP A 361 22.10 11.90 18.22
CA ASP A 361 22.77 11.71 16.92
C ASP A 361 22.46 10.36 16.23
N ALA A 362 21.84 9.42 16.90
CA ALA A 362 21.57 8.08 16.37
C ALA A 362 20.09 7.88 16.00
N HIS A 363 19.49 8.85 15.30
CA HIS A 363 18.09 8.82 14.94
C HIS A 363 17.85 7.94 13.71
N PHE A 364 17.14 6.84 13.86
CA PHE A 364 16.54 6.11 12.73
C PHE A 364 15.04 6.40 12.64
N ASN A 365 14.50 6.17 11.45
CA ASN A 365 13.11 6.49 11.13
C ASN A 365 12.20 5.27 11.26
N ALA A 366 12.74 4.08 10.95
CA ALA A 366 12.00 2.85 11.04
C ALA A 366 12.87 1.71 11.56
N TYR A 367 12.26 0.83 12.33
CA TYR A 367 12.89 -0.32 12.94
C TYR A 367 12.07 -1.58 12.70
N TYR A 368 12.73 -2.64 12.24
CA TYR A 368 12.10 -3.94 12.07
C TYR A 368 12.50 -4.88 13.20
N THR A 369 11.53 -5.32 13.97
CA THR A 369 11.73 -6.24 15.08
C THR A 369 11.52 -7.68 14.64
N TRP A 370 12.53 -8.51 14.87
CA TRP A 370 12.43 -9.95 14.87
C TRP A 370 12.22 -10.43 16.30
N ASP A 371 11.05 -10.94 16.63
CA ASP A 371 10.83 -11.56 17.93
C ASP A 371 11.08 -13.07 17.80
N ASN A 372 12.26 -13.47 18.19
CA ASN A 372 12.64 -14.88 18.18
C ASN A 372 12.70 -15.43 19.62
N ASN A 373 11.58 -15.92 20.10
CA ASN A 373 11.52 -16.57 21.41
C ASN A 373 12.16 -17.96 21.45
N THR A 374 12.67 -18.47 20.33
CA THR A 374 13.05 -19.87 20.22
C THR A 374 14.53 -20.13 20.45
N GLY A 375 15.36 -19.11 20.68
CA GLY A 375 16.81 -19.29 20.98
C GLY A 375 17.59 -20.04 19.89
N GLY A 376 16.94 -20.32 18.76
CA GLY A 376 17.46 -21.14 17.68
C GLY A 376 18.16 -20.34 16.60
N ASN A 377 18.84 -21.06 15.74
CA ASN A 377 19.48 -20.52 14.57
C ASN A 377 18.42 -19.88 13.65
N LEU A 378 18.50 -18.57 13.46
CA LEU A 378 17.62 -17.74 12.65
C LEU A 378 17.34 -18.28 11.23
N PHE A 379 18.22 -19.11 10.71
CA PHE A 379 18.16 -19.66 9.37
C PHE A 379 17.26 -20.89 9.20
N ASN A 380 16.88 -21.52 10.31
CA ASN A 380 16.09 -22.75 10.30
C ASN A 380 14.67 -22.59 10.87
N LEU A 381 14.28 -21.36 11.20
CA LEU A 381 12.95 -21.15 11.75
C LEU A 381 11.93 -21.01 10.63
N PRO A 382 10.79 -21.67 10.72
CA PRO A 382 9.63 -21.25 9.96
C PRO A 382 9.37 -19.78 10.35
N TYR A 383 9.23 -18.90 9.36
CA TYR A 383 8.87 -17.51 9.60
C TYR A 383 7.55 -17.49 10.35
N ASN A 384 7.58 -17.03 11.57
CA ASN A 384 6.35 -16.84 12.33
C ASN A 384 5.98 -15.36 12.27
N LEU A 385 4.98 -15.03 11.45
CA LEU A 385 4.43 -13.68 11.30
C LEU A 385 4.06 -13.05 12.64
N ALA A 386 3.64 -13.87 13.61
CA ALA A 386 3.30 -13.38 14.94
C ALA A 386 4.49 -12.78 15.71
N ASN A 387 5.71 -12.96 15.21
CA ASN A 387 6.93 -12.58 15.93
C ASN A 387 7.69 -11.44 15.24
N THR A 388 7.13 -10.81 14.20
CA THR A 388 7.79 -9.72 13.48
C THR A 388 6.87 -8.51 13.33
N PHE A 389 7.43 -7.32 13.45
CA PHE A 389 6.69 -6.08 13.22
C PHE A 389 7.61 -4.91 12.89
N THR A 390 7.07 -3.91 12.20
CA THR A 390 7.76 -2.66 11.87
C THR A 390 7.31 -1.56 12.82
N THR A 391 8.24 -0.76 13.32
CA THR A 391 7.95 0.44 14.12
C THR A 391 8.55 1.66 13.44
N TYR A 392 7.72 2.64 13.12
CA TYR A 392 8.13 3.97 12.66
C TYR A 392 8.22 4.94 13.83
N LEU A 393 9.30 5.70 13.89
CA LEU A 393 9.59 6.63 14.97
C LEU A 393 9.15 8.03 14.56
N MET A 394 7.94 8.42 14.96
CA MET A 394 7.31 9.65 14.51
C MET A 394 7.99 10.91 15.02
N GLN A 395 8.66 10.86 16.18
CA GLN A 395 9.52 11.94 16.64
C GLN A 395 10.65 12.27 15.66
N ASN A 396 11.15 11.25 14.92
CA ASN A 396 12.23 11.43 13.93
C ASN A 396 11.68 11.70 12.51
N ILE A 397 10.43 11.35 12.26
CA ILE A 397 9.79 11.52 10.94
C ILE A 397 9.08 12.87 10.85
N VAL A 398 8.24 13.20 11.82
CA VAL A 398 7.40 14.41 11.81
C VAL A 398 7.79 15.42 12.86
N GLY A 399 8.71 15.08 13.77
CA GLY A 399 9.20 15.99 14.82
C GLY A 399 8.30 16.06 16.04
N CYS A 400 7.63 14.99 16.43
CA CYS A 400 6.86 14.94 17.68
C CYS A 400 7.75 15.29 18.89
N PRO A 401 7.25 16.09 19.84
CA PRO A 401 8.04 16.56 20.99
C PRO A 401 8.27 15.48 22.06
N ALA A 402 7.58 14.35 21.96
CA ALA A 402 7.69 13.21 22.85
C ALA A 402 7.74 11.91 22.02
N PRO A 403 8.17 10.78 22.62
CA PRO A 403 8.12 9.48 21.95
C PRO A 403 6.75 9.20 21.37
N CYS A 404 6.70 8.91 20.07
CA CYS A 404 5.50 8.55 19.34
C CYS A 404 5.90 7.56 18.25
N TYR A 405 5.20 6.45 18.21
CA TYR A 405 5.50 5.34 17.32
C TYR A 405 4.27 4.90 16.54
N VAL A 406 4.50 4.42 15.33
CA VAL A 406 3.51 3.65 14.58
C VAL A 406 4.05 2.26 14.41
N SER A 407 3.47 1.29 15.11
CA SER A 407 3.83 -0.12 14.97
C SER A 407 2.84 -0.85 14.08
N MET A 408 3.37 -1.55 13.06
CA MET A 408 2.60 -2.30 12.08
C MET A 408 2.89 -3.80 12.26
N TYR A 409 1.85 -4.53 12.59
CA TYR A 409 1.87 -5.97 12.80
C TYR A 409 1.21 -6.68 11.64
N ALA A 410 1.85 -7.71 11.12
CA ALA A 410 1.31 -8.52 10.03
C ALA A 410 0.07 -9.34 10.43
N VAL A 411 -0.14 -9.55 11.73
CA VAL A 411 -1.30 -10.25 12.31
C VAL A 411 -1.89 -9.43 13.44
N ALA A 412 -3.21 -9.40 13.53
CA ALA A 412 -3.92 -8.64 14.57
C ALA A 412 -3.67 -9.18 15.99
N ASP A 413 -3.44 -10.49 16.13
CA ASP A 413 -3.24 -11.18 17.41
C ASP A 413 -1.76 -11.27 17.83
N HIS A 414 -0.95 -10.29 17.44
CA HIS A 414 0.47 -10.29 17.77
C HIS A 414 0.70 -10.29 19.29
N ALA A 415 1.52 -11.23 19.77
CA ALA A 415 1.74 -11.43 21.20
C ALA A 415 2.47 -10.24 21.89
N LYS A 416 3.17 -9.43 21.11
CA LYS A 416 4.01 -8.33 21.59
C LYS A 416 3.46 -6.96 21.19
N ARG A 417 2.28 -6.66 21.70
CA ARG A 417 1.63 -5.37 21.50
C ARG A 417 2.17 -4.33 22.49
N PRO A 418 2.05 -3.03 22.18
CA PRO A 418 2.32 -1.98 23.13
C PRO A 418 1.45 -2.09 24.40
N ASP A 419 1.94 -1.58 25.52
CA ASP A 419 1.14 -1.44 26.73
C ASP A 419 -0.15 -0.66 26.41
N PRO A 420 -1.33 -1.22 26.69
CA PRO A 420 -2.61 -0.55 26.39
C PRO A 420 -2.75 0.85 26.97
N SER A 421 -2.11 1.12 28.12
CA SER A 421 -2.11 2.47 28.76
C SER A 421 -1.33 3.51 27.98
N LYS A 422 -0.46 3.08 27.06
CA LYS A 422 0.38 3.93 26.20
C LYS A 422 -0.12 3.98 24.76
N VAL A 423 -1.20 3.29 24.44
CA VAL A 423 -1.83 3.30 23.12
C VAL A 423 -2.64 4.59 22.96
N ILE A 424 -2.41 5.29 21.84
CA ILE A 424 -3.16 6.48 21.44
C ILE A 424 -4.32 6.07 20.52
N PHE A 425 -4.04 5.16 19.58
CA PHE A 425 -5.01 4.68 18.59
C PHE A 425 -4.59 3.33 18.03
N GLU A 426 -5.57 2.52 17.63
CA GLU A 426 -5.31 1.29 16.88
C GLU A 426 -6.36 1.08 15.79
N LYS A 427 -5.94 0.50 14.66
CA LYS A 427 -6.80 0.12 13.53
C LYS A 427 -6.36 -1.21 12.97
N THR A 428 -7.29 -2.13 12.80
CA THR A 428 -7.07 -3.36 12.04
C THR A 428 -7.28 -3.07 10.57
N TRP A 429 -6.30 -3.43 9.75
CA TRP A 429 -6.36 -3.29 8.31
C TRP A 429 -6.36 -4.65 7.64
N LYS A 430 -6.95 -4.68 6.47
CA LYS A 430 -6.85 -5.82 5.58
C LYS A 430 -6.12 -5.34 4.34
N HIS A 431 -4.91 -5.82 4.14
CA HIS A 431 -4.21 -5.62 2.89
C HIS A 431 -4.66 -6.66 1.88
N GLY A 432 -5.06 -6.21 0.70
CA GLY A 432 -5.27 -7.07 -0.46
C GLY A 432 -3.92 -7.40 -1.07
N ARG A 433 -3.39 -8.57 -0.73
CA ARG A 433 -1.99 -8.93 -0.96
C ARG A 433 -1.76 -9.72 -2.24
N TRP A 434 -0.73 -9.33 -2.93
CA TRP A 434 -0.11 -10.10 -4.00
C TRP A 434 0.80 -11.18 -3.42
N VAL A 435 0.23 -12.31 -2.99
CA VAL A 435 1.00 -13.20 -2.12
C VAL A 435 1.47 -14.47 -2.80
N SER A 436 1.12 -14.72 -4.06
CA SER A 436 1.58 -15.96 -4.67
C SER A 436 1.47 -15.95 -6.20
N THR A 437 2.18 -16.89 -6.84
CA THR A 437 1.96 -17.23 -8.25
C THR A 437 0.50 -17.55 -8.57
N HIS A 438 -0.29 -17.92 -7.56
CA HIS A 438 -1.73 -18.15 -7.69
C HIS A 438 -2.49 -16.83 -7.90
N ASP A 439 -2.14 -15.78 -7.17
CA ASP A 439 -2.77 -14.46 -7.29
C ASP A 439 -2.47 -13.83 -8.63
N MET A 440 -1.27 -14.02 -9.17
CA MET A 440 -0.94 -13.58 -10.52
C MET A 440 -1.78 -14.28 -11.59
N LYS A 441 -2.05 -15.57 -11.45
CA LYS A 441 -2.97 -16.30 -12.33
C LYS A 441 -4.40 -15.78 -12.22
N ASN A 442 -4.81 -15.37 -11.04
CA ASN A 442 -6.13 -14.78 -10.82
C ASN A 442 -6.26 -13.40 -11.43
N LYS A 443 -5.23 -12.56 -11.36
CA LYS A 443 -5.24 -11.26 -12.05
C LYS A 443 -5.41 -11.40 -13.56
N GLN A 444 -4.91 -12.45 -14.14
CA GLN A 444 -5.13 -12.76 -15.55
C GLN A 444 -6.61 -12.99 -15.88
N LYS A 445 -7.42 -13.42 -14.92
CA LYS A 445 -8.87 -13.59 -15.07
C LYS A 445 -9.64 -12.28 -14.91
N LEU A 446 -9.01 -11.20 -14.47
CA LEU A 446 -9.67 -9.91 -14.27
C LEU A 446 -10.41 -9.44 -15.53
N HIS A 447 -9.82 -9.65 -16.71
CA HIS A 447 -10.44 -9.29 -17.99
C HIS A 447 -11.75 -10.04 -18.28
N GLU A 448 -11.96 -11.21 -17.68
CA GLU A 448 -13.19 -12.02 -17.87
C GLU A 448 -14.37 -11.44 -17.08
N ILE A 449 -14.08 -10.74 -15.98
CA ILE A 449 -15.12 -10.17 -15.10
C ILE A 449 -15.29 -8.67 -15.22
N GLN A 450 -14.32 -7.96 -15.84
CA GLN A 450 -14.41 -6.51 -16.02
C GLN A 450 -15.61 -6.14 -16.89
N GLY A 451 -16.53 -5.35 -16.32
CA GLY A 451 -17.75 -4.89 -17.00
C GLY A 451 -18.88 -5.92 -17.06
N LEU A 452 -18.68 -7.11 -16.47
CA LEU A 452 -19.73 -8.12 -16.43
C LEU A 452 -20.93 -7.61 -15.60
N GLY A 453 -22.08 -7.46 -16.26
CA GLY A 453 -23.27 -6.88 -15.64
C GLY A 453 -23.12 -5.39 -15.26
N HIS A 454 -22.28 -4.64 -15.97
CA HIS A 454 -21.97 -3.22 -15.70
C HIS A 454 -21.28 -2.99 -14.36
N VAL A 455 -20.59 -4.01 -13.83
CA VAL A 455 -19.75 -3.93 -12.62
C VAL A 455 -18.29 -4.00 -13.01
N TRP A 456 -17.49 -3.06 -12.53
CA TRP A 456 -16.08 -2.90 -12.84
C TRP A 456 -15.24 -2.92 -11.56
N TYR A 457 -13.98 -3.27 -11.69
CA TYR A 457 -13.05 -3.37 -10.57
C TYR A 457 -11.85 -2.48 -10.82
N ALA A 458 -11.47 -1.69 -9.82
CA ALA A 458 -10.24 -0.91 -9.81
C ALA A 458 -9.64 -0.89 -8.40
N GLY A 459 -8.34 -0.70 -8.32
CA GLY A 459 -7.63 -0.64 -7.04
C GLY A 459 -6.40 -1.51 -7.02
N ASN A 460 -5.82 -1.66 -5.84
CA ASN A 460 -4.62 -2.43 -5.61
C ASN A 460 -4.75 -3.90 -6.06
N ASN A 461 -5.95 -4.44 -5.96
CA ASN A 461 -6.25 -5.78 -6.44
C ASN A 461 -6.07 -5.95 -7.97
N CYS A 462 -6.12 -4.88 -8.73
CA CYS A 462 -5.99 -4.89 -10.19
C CYS A 462 -4.57 -4.54 -10.66
N THR A 463 -3.78 -3.89 -9.81
CA THR A 463 -2.43 -3.41 -10.11
C THR A 463 -1.43 -3.88 -9.04
N VAL A 464 -0.88 -3.00 -8.24
CA VAL A 464 0.04 -3.29 -7.14
C VAL A 464 -0.43 -2.54 -5.88
N ASP A 465 -0.18 -3.11 -4.70
CA ASP A 465 -0.54 -2.48 -3.43
C ASP A 465 0.38 -1.27 -3.15
N SER A 466 -0.03 -0.12 -3.68
CA SER A 466 0.63 1.17 -3.52
C SER A 466 -0.30 2.29 -3.97
N GLU A 467 -0.02 3.52 -3.53
CA GLU A 467 -0.75 4.71 -4.00
C GLU A 467 -0.60 4.93 -5.52
N GLU A 468 0.55 4.59 -6.07
CA GLU A 468 0.79 4.62 -7.51
C GLU A 468 -0.10 3.62 -8.24
N GLY A 469 -0.16 2.37 -7.74
CA GLY A 469 -1.04 1.34 -8.29
C GLY A 469 -2.51 1.72 -8.21
N ALA A 470 -2.93 2.28 -7.08
CA ALA A 470 -4.29 2.76 -6.86
C ALA A 470 -4.69 3.88 -7.85
N LEU A 471 -3.79 4.86 -8.03
CA LEU A 471 -3.97 5.97 -8.97
C LEU A 471 -4.06 5.47 -10.42
N ILE A 472 -3.12 4.63 -10.83
CA ILE A 472 -3.08 4.09 -12.20
C ILE A 472 -4.31 3.24 -12.48
N ALA A 473 -4.75 2.39 -11.54
CA ALA A 473 -5.94 1.57 -11.71
C ALA A 473 -7.18 2.41 -12.04
N ALA A 474 -7.36 3.52 -11.32
CA ALA A 474 -8.46 4.44 -11.56
C ALA A 474 -8.39 5.09 -12.94
N ILE A 475 -7.21 5.61 -13.32
CA ILE A 475 -7.01 6.32 -14.59
C ILE A 475 -7.11 5.36 -15.78
N ALA A 476 -6.56 4.15 -15.68
CA ALA A 476 -6.66 3.14 -16.73
C ALA A 476 -8.12 2.75 -16.99
N LEU A 477 -8.91 2.59 -15.92
CA LEU A 477 -10.33 2.33 -16.04
C LEU A 477 -11.07 3.54 -16.63
N ALA A 478 -10.78 4.76 -16.17
CA ALA A 478 -11.39 5.98 -16.69
C ALA A 478 -11.08 6.18 -18.18
N LYS A 479 -9.85 5.92 -18.59
CA LYS A 479 -9.44 5.96 -20.01
C LYS A 479 -10.22 4.94 -20.84
N ARG A 480 -10.35 3.71 -20.33
CA ARG A 480 -11.02 2.61 -21.03
C ARG A 480 -12.52 2.84 -21.21
N LEU A 481 -13.21 3.25 -20.14
CA LEU A 481 -14.67 3.34 -20.10
C LEU A 481 -15.20 4.72 -20.48
N PHE A 482 -14.51 5.75 -20.04
CA PHE A 482 -15.03 7.10 -20.05
C PHE A 482 -14.25 8.03 -20.97
N LYS A 483 -13.32 7.47 -21.77
CA LYS A 483 -12.48 8.23 -22.72
C LYS A 483 -11.69 9.37 -22.05
N PHE A 484 -11.30 9.15 -20.79
CA PHE A 484 -10.46 10.10 -20.07
C PHE A 484 -9.05 10.11 -20.67
N GLU A 485 -8.49 11.29 -20.89
CA GLU A 485 -7.10 11.42 -21.31
C GLU A 485 -6.20 11.56 -20.09
N ASN A 486 -5.24 10.65 -19.95
CA ASN A 486 -4.27 10.71 -18.86
C ASN A 486 -3.38 11.96 -19.02
N PRO A 487 -3.43 12.91 -18.06
CA PRO A 487 -2.66 14.14 -18.17
C PRO A 487 -1.18 13.99 -17.75
N MET A 488 -0.79 12.86 -17.13
CA MET A 488 0.59 12.60 -16.75
C MET A 488 1.37 12.16 -17.98
N ASP A 489 2.30 12.98 -18.45
CA ASP A 489 2.90 12.81 -19.78
C ASP A 489 4.42 12.66 -19.78
N ASP A 490 5.10 12.72 -18.63
CA ASP A 490 6.53 12.45 -18.57
C ASP A 490 6.85 10.98 -18.92
N PHE A 491 8.09 10.71 -19.29
CA PHE A 491 8.50 9.40 -19.81
C PHE A 491 8.26 8.27 -18.82
N LEU A 492 8.65 8.45 -17.55
CA LEU A 492 8.55 7.41 -16.53
C LEU A 492 7.09 7.15 -16.12
N SER A 493 6.29 8.20 -16.03
CA SER A 493 4.84 8.11 -15.78
C SER A 493 4.15 7.31 -16.88
N LYS A 494 4.43 7.62 -18.15
CA LYS A 494 3.87 6.89 -19.30
C LYS A 494 4.28 5.42 -19.31
N GLN A 495 5.55 5.14 -19.04
CA GLN A 495 6.07 3.76 -18.99
C GLN A 495 5.39 2.96 -17.87
N THR A 496 5.31 3.53 -16.67
CA THR A 496 4.70 2.87 -15.50
C THR A 496 3.19 2.70 -15.71
N PHE A 497 2.52 3.72 -16.23
CA PHE A 497 1.11 3.66 -16.58
C PHE A 497 0.82 2.55 -17.60
N GLY A 498 1.58 2.50 -18.71
CA GLY A 498 1.40 1.50 -19.75
C GLY A 498 1.58 0.07 -19.25
N PHE A 499 2.54 -0.17 -18.35
CA PHE A 499 2.76 -1.47 -17.74
C PHE A 499 1.52 -1.95 -16.95
N PHE A 500 0.94 -1.09 -16.10
CA PHE A 500 -0.24 -1.48 -15.32
C PHE A 500 -1.53 -1.48 -16.15
N GLU A 501 -1.67 -0.60 -17.14
CA GLU A 501 -2.78 -0.61 -18.08
C GLU A 501 -2.84 -1.96 -18.84
N ASP A 502 -1.70 -2.48 -19.27
CA ASP A 502 -1.61 -3.77 -19.97
C ASP A 502 -1.91 -4.96 -19.03
N ILE A 503 -1.68 -4.85 -17.71
CA ILE A 503 -2.12 -5.86 -16.73
C ILE A 503 -3.64 -5.86 -16.60
N MET A 504 -4.25 -4.68 -16.48
CA MET A 504 -5.70 -4.56 -16.31
C MET A 504 -6.50 -4.86 -17.58
N PHE A 505 -5.95 -4.48 -18.73
CA PHE A 505 -6.60 -4.56 -20.04
C PHE A 505 -5.62 -5.08 -21.11
N PRO A 506 -5.24 -6.35 -21.06
CA PRO A 506 -4.27 -6.92 -21.98
C PRO A 506 -4.71 -6.76 -23.43
N LYS A 507 -3.82 -6.29 -24.31
CA LYS A 507 -4.07 -6.08 -25.75
C LYS A 507 -4.16 -7.39 -26.53
N LYS A 508 -3.53 -8.44 -26.01
CA LYS A 508 -3.62 -9.83 -26.51
C LYS A 508 -3.95 -10.74 -25.34
N SER A 509 -4.66 -11.84 -25.61
CA SER A 509 -4.87 -12.83 -24.55
C SER A 509 -3.49 -13.31 -24.06
N LEU A 510 -3.29 -13.32 -22.77
CA LEU A 510 -2.03 -13.76 -22.15
C LEU A 510 -1.67 -15.21 -22.50
N ALA A 511 -2.65 -16.01 -22.95
CA ALA A 511 -2.45 -17.34 -23.54
C ALA A 511 -1.51 -17.29 -24.76
N GLU A 512 -1.51 -16.21 -25.55
CA GLU A 512 -0.59 -16.04 -26.67
C GLU A 512 0.84 -15.68 -26.22
N HIS A 513 1.00 -14.96 -25.12
CA HIS A 513 2.34 -14.69 -24.55
C HIS A 513 2.95 -15.92 -23.86
N LEU A 514 2.13 -16.73 -23.19
CA LEU A 514 2.60 -17.96 -22.53
C LEU A 514 2.82 -19.13 -23.50
N SER A 515 2.30 -19.07 -24.73
CA SER A 515 2.57 -20.08 -25.76
C SER A 515 3.99 -20.01 -26.33
N HIS A 516 4.70 -18.89 -26.15
CA HIS A 516 6.10 -18.73 -26.54
C HIS A 516 7.09 -19.21 -25.49
N ASP A 517 6.65 -19.47 -24.25
CA ASP A 517 7.47 -19.94 -23.13
C ASP A 517 7.35 -21.46 -22.88
N LYS A 518 6.93 -22.24 -23.86
CA LYS A 518 7.09 -23.69 -23.78
C LYS A 518 8.49 -24.08 -24.25
N PRO A 519 9.24 -24.87 -23.43
CA PRO A 519 10.59 -25.33 -23.75
C PRO A 519 10.64 -26.15 -25.02
#